data_9fd8c7b044ff2c62f492d26646946bb5
#
_entry.id   9fd8c7b044ff2c62f492d26646946bb5
#
_cell.length_a   1.000
_cell.length_b   1.000
_cell.length_c   1.000
_cell.angle_alpha   90.00
_cell.angle_beta   90.00
_cell.angle_gamma   90.00
#
_symmetry.space_group_name_H-M   'P 1'
#
loop_
_entity.id
_entity.type
_entity.pdbx_description
1 polymer ?
#
loop_
_entity_poly.entity_id
_entity_poly.type
_entity_poly.pdbx_seq_one_letter_code
_entity_poly.pdbx_strand_id
1 'polypeptide(L)'
;ASDGVEALEVLGDHPDVALVVADWMMPRMDGVELCRQIRANTDLSHIPFILLTAKTDDASKVVGMDCGADAYIEKPFSVQYLEACINNLVSLRAMLRNKYSTSPLMPLTSVANNNTDTNFLKNMTDIIEAHFSDSNLSVDFLTEHMGIRRSSLYNKIKVLADKAPGELIQI
;
A
#
# COMPACT_ATOMS: atom_id res chain seq x y z
N ALA A 1 14.36 -12.85 2.20
CA ALA A 1 15.23 -11.84 2.77
C ALA A 1 15.60 -12.22 4.20
N SER A 2 16.81 -11.96 4.63
CA SER A 2 17.31 -12.25 5.95
C SER A 2 17.07 -11.10 6.95
N ASP A 3 16.84 -9.91 6.45
CA ASP A 3 16.57 -8.70 7.23
C ASP A 3 15.81 -7.63 6.39
N GLY A 4 15.48 -6.52 7.04
CA GLY A 4 14.69 -5.46 6.41
C GLY A 4 15.40 -4.71 5.29
N VAL A 5 16.74 -4.62 5.30
CA VAL A 5 17.50 -3.95 4.22
C VAL A 5 17.41 -4.77 2.94
N GLU A 6 17.71 -6.06 3.04
CA GLU A 6 17.58 -7.00 1.91
C GLU A 6 16.13 -7.08 1.42
N ALA A 7 15.15 -7.02 2.34
CA ALA A 7 13.74 -7.02 1.98
C ALA A 7 13.36 -5.81 1.11
N LEU A 8 13.87 -4.61 1.41
CA LEU A 8 13.62 -3.42 0.59
C LEU A 8 14.26 -3.52 -0.80
N GLU A 9 15.45 -4.10 -0.90
CA GLU A 9 16.11 -4.36 -2.20
C GLU A 9 15.26 -5.31 -3.04
N VAL A 10 14.82 -6.44 -2.46
CA VAL A 10 13.95 -7.41 -3.12
C VAL A 10 12.63 -6.78 -3.58
N LEU A 11 12.00 -5.94 -2.74
CA LEU A 11 10.76 -5.25 -3.10
C LEU A 11 10.95 -4.26 -4.25
N GLY A 12 12.12 -3.63 -4.36
CA GLY A 12 12.46 -2.77 -5.48
C GLY A 12 12.57 -3.51 -6.81
N ASP A 13 13.07 -4.75 -6.78
CA ASP A 13 13.25 -5.58 -7.97
C ASP A 13 12.00 -6.40 -8.33
N HIS A 14 11.08 -6.61 -7.39
CA HIS A 14 9.89 -7.44 -7.53
C HIS A 14 8.59 -6.66 -7.24
N PRO A 15 8.08 -5.90 -8.22
CA PRO A 15 6.85 -5.10 -8.05
C PRO A 15 5.57 -5.93 -7.92
N ASP A 16 5.66 -7.25 -8.14
CA ASP A 16 4.57 -8.22 -8.08
C ASP A 16 4.37 -8.86 -6.70
N VAL A 17 5.13 -8.45 -5.69
CA VAL A 17 4.96 -8.94 -4.32
C VAL A 17 3.57 -8.60 -3.81
N ALA A 18 2.82 -9.65 -3.45
CA ALA A 18 1.42 -9.52 -3.03
C ALA A 18 1.25 -9.22 -1.54
N LEU A 19 2.22 -9.57 -0.69
CA LEU A 19 2.19 -9.40 0.76
C LEU A 19 3.59 -9.57 1.36
N VAL A 20 3.87 -8.87 2.45
CA VAL A 20 5.10 -9.01 3.24
C VAL A 20 4.77 -9.63 4.59
N VAL A 21 5.53 -10.64 5.00
CA VAL A 21 5.55 -11.18 6.36
C VAL A 21 6.94 -10.99 6.92
N ALA A 22 7.06 -10.26 8.02
CA ALA A 22 8.36 -9.98 8.64
C ALA A 22 8.35 -10.30 10.13
N ASP A 23 9.47 -10.80 10.63
CA ASP A 23 9.70 -10.88 12.05
C ASP A 23 9.95 -9.47 12.62
N TRP A 24 9.48 -9.20 13.82
CA TRP A 24 9.82 -7.97 14.51
C TRP A 24 11.35 -7.87 14.71
N MET A 25 11.95 -8.95 15.20
CA MET A 25 13.37 -8.96 15.51
C MET A 25 14.21 -9.52 14.36
N MET A 26 14.77 -8.61 13.57
CA MET A 26 15.71 -8.94 12.51
C MET A 26 17.00 -8.11 12.66
N PRO A 27 18.15 -8.60 12.16
CA PRO A 27 19.39 -7.83 12.18
C PRO A 27 19.30 -6.61 11.24
N ARG A 28 20.21 -5.66 11.39
CA ARG A 28 20.37 -4.43 10.62
C ARG A 28 19.12 -3.52 10.60
N MET A 29 17.99 -4.02 10.12
CA MET A 29 16.70 -3.33 10.11
C MET A 29 15.62 -4.28 10.60
N ASP A 30 14.93 -3.90 11.67
CA ASP A 30 13.85 -4.67 12.26
C ASP A 30 12.55 -4.58 11.45
N GLY A 31 11.55 -5.41 11.79
CA GLY A 31 10.29 -5.46 11.06
C GLY A 31 9.44 -4.19 11.21
N VAL A 32 9.56 -3.47 12.31
CA VAL A 32 8.84 -2.21 12.54
C VAL A 32 9.39 -1.11 11.65
N GLU A 33 10.72 -0.99 11.57
CA GLU A 33 11.36 -0.01 10.69
C GLU A 33 11.14 -0.35 9.22
N LEU A 34 11.21 -1.63 8.84
CA LEU A 34 10.85 -2.08 7.50
C LEU A 34 9.43 -1.67 7.14
N CYS A 35 8.46 -1.90 8.04
CA CYS A 35 7.08 -1.51 7.83
C CYS A 35 6.94 0.00 7.62
N ARG A 36 7.58 0.83 8.45
CA ARG A 36 7.57 2.29 8.30
C ARG A 36 8.11 2.73 6.95
N GLN A 37 9.21 2.16 6.51
CA GLN A 37 9.81 2.50 5.21
C GLN A 37 8.91 2.09 4.03
N ILE A 38 8.30 0.91 4.09
CA ILE A 38 7.30 0.49 3.10
C ILE A 38 6.11 1.46 3.08
N ARG A 39 5.59 1.86 4.24
CA ARG A 39 4.46 2.80 4.33
C ARG A 39 4.80 4.22 3.88
N ALA A 40 6.02 4.66 4.06
CA ALA A 40 6.49 5.96 3.58
C ALA A 40 6.74 5.98 2.06
N ASN A 41 6.98 4.82 1.44
CA ASN A 41 7.25 4.72 0.02
C ASN A 41 5.95 4.60 -0.78
N THR A 42 5.65 5.59 -1.62
CA THR A 42 4.42 5.61 -2.44
C THR A 42 4.28 4.38 -3.33
N ASP A 43 5.36 3.85 -3.87
CA ASP A 43 5.33 2.69 -4.77
C ASP A 43 5.06 1.36 -4.02
N LEU A 44 5.37 1.30 -2.71
CA LEU A 44 5.27 0.08 -1.90
C LEU A 44 4.14 0.12 -0.85
N SER A 45 3.65 1.32 -0.48
CA SER A 45 2.71 1.51 0.64
C SER A 45 1.42 0.69 0.54
N HIS A 46 1.04 0.29 -0.67
CA HIS A 46 -0.13 -0.55 -0.92
C HIS A 46 0.05 -2.03 -0.54
N ILE A 47 1.29 -2.52 -0.36
CA ILE A 47 1.56 -3.93 -0.09
C ILE A 47 1.12 -4.27 1.34
N PRO A 48 0.22 -5.25 1.55
CA PRO A 48 -0.15 -5.72 2.88
C PRO A 48 1.06 -6.20 3.67
N PHE A 49 1.07 -5.92 4.97
CA PHE A 49 2.20 -6.22 5.86
C PHE A 49 1.72 -6.93 7.13
N ILE A 50 2.27 -8.11 7.38
CA ILE A 50 2.08 -8.88 8.62
C ILE A 50 3.35 -8.82 9.44
N LEU A 51 3.26 -8.38 10.69
CA LEU A 51 4.37 -8.37 11.64
C LEU A 51 4.25 -9.56 12.59
N LEU A 52 5.29 -10.40 12.63
CA LEU A 52 5.39 -11.51 13.58
C LEU A 52 6.15 -11.02 14.83
N THR A 53 5.59 -11.24 16.01
CA THR A 53 6.18 -10.75 17.26
C THR A 53 6.22 -11.81 18.35
N ALA A 54 7.32 -11.83 19.12
CA ALA A 54 7.41 -12.59 20.38
C ALA A 54 7.05 -11.73 21.60
N LYS A 55 6.73 -10.43 21.38
CA LYS A 55 6.48 -9.47 22.45
C LYS A 55 5.01 -9.42 22.80
N THR A 56 4.70 -9.63 24.08
CA THR A 56 3.35 -9.68 24.64
C THR A 56 2.98 -8.43 25.42
N ASP A 57 3.93 -7.51 25.65
CA ASP A 57 3.68 -6.28 26.40
C ASP A 57 2.86 -5.26 25.58
N ASP A 58 1.96 -4.57 26.25
CA ASP A 58 1.04 -3.61 25.61
C ASP A 58 1.77 -2.44 24.95
N ALA A 59 2.92 -2.02 25.48
CA ALA A 59 3.74 -0.97 24.88
C ALA A 59 4.27 -1.38 23.50
N SER A 60 4.70 -2.62 23.34
CA SER A 60 5.15 -3.15 22.05
C SER A 60 4.01 -3.27 21.04
N LYS A 61 2.81 -3.65 21.49
CA LYS A 61 1.62 -3.68 20.62
C LYS A 61 1.28 -2.29 20.06
N VAL A 62 1.36 -1.24 20.90
CA VAL A 62 1.13 0.14 20.46
C VAL A 62 2.15 0.57 19.42
N VAL A 63 3.44 0.34 19.67
CA VAL A 63 4.51 0.67 18.70
C VAL A 63 4.33 -0.07 17.39
N GLY A 64 3.91 -1.32 17.46
CA GLY A 64 3.59 -2.09 16.29
C GLY A 64 2.42 -1.51 15.50
N MET A 65 1.30 -1.14 16.17
CA MET A 65 0.14 -0.52 15.51
C MET A 65 0.52 0.81 14.83
N ASP A 66 1.40 1.59 15.44
CA ASP A 66 1.86 2.88 14.89
C ASP A 66 2.72 2.76 13.64
N CYS A 67 3.34 1.60 13.37
CA CYS A 67 4.12 1.41 12.14
C CYS A 67 3.25 1.20 10.89
N GLY A 68 1.94 0.97 11.06
CA GLY A 68 0.99 0.78 9.95
C GLY A 68 0.96 -0.63 9.36
N ALA A 69 1.32 -1.66 10.15
CA ALA A 69 1.12 -3.05 9.73
C ALA A 69 -0.38 -3.38 9.68
N ASP A 70 -0.78 -4.22 8.72
CA ASP A 70 -2.19 -4.62 8.55
C ASP A 70 -2.59 -5.73 9.53
N ALA A 71 -1.64 -6.52 9.99
CA ALA A 71 -1.86 -7.56 11.01
C ALA A 71 -0.63 -7.80 11.89
N TYR A 72 -0.89 -8.21 13.12
CA TYR A 72 0.09 -8.65 14.12
C TYR A 72 -0.18 -10.08 14.49
N ILE A 73 0.84 -10.92 14.46
CA ILE A 73 0.74 -12.32 14.83
C ILE A 73 1.75 -12.62 15.90
N GLU A 74 1.26 -12.98 17.08
CA GLU A 74 2.06 -13.31 18.24
C GLU A 74 2.59 -14.75 18.12
N LYS A 75 3.88 -14.94 18.40
CA LYS A 75 4.52 -16.24 18.44
C LYS A 75 4.33 -16.87 19.85
N PRO A 76 4.01 -18.18 19.95
CA PRO A 76 3.86 -19.15 18.86
C PRO A 76 2.49 -19.10 18.19
N PHE A 77 2.43 -19.26 16.87
CA PHE A 77 1.20 -19.31 16.07
C PHE A 77 1.09 -20.60 15.27
N SER A 78 -0.13 -20.99 14.89
CA SER A 78 -0.33 -22.11 13.97
C SER A 78 -0.18 -21.65 12.51
N VAL A 79 0.29 -22.55 11.65
CA VAL A 79 0.40 -22.29 10.21
C VAL A 79 -0.95 -21.92 9.62
N GLN A 80 -2.02 -22.60 10.03
CA GLN A 80 -3.40 -22.34 9.59
C GLN A 80 -3.85 -20.90 9.93
N TYR A 81 -3.46 -20.39 11.10
CA TYR A 81 -3.79 -19.01 11.49
C TYR A 81 -3.05 -18.00 10.61
N LEU A 82 -1.76 -18.19 10.34
CA LEU A 82 -1.00 -17.33 9.44
C LEU A 82 -1.58 -17.37 8.03
N GLU A 83 -1.88 -18.55 7.49
CA GLU A 83 -2.51 -18.70 6.17
C GLU A 83 -3.86 -17.99 6.09
N ALA A 84 -4.70 -18.10 7.13
CA ALA A 84 -5.98 -17.39 7.17
C ALA A 84 -5.79 -15.87 7.15
N CYS A 85 -4.83 -15.33 7.90
CA CYS A 85 -4.51 -13.90 7.88
C CYS A 85 -4.02 -13.44 6.49
N ILE A 86 -3.13 -14.19 5.86
CA ILE A 86 -2.64 -13.89 4.50
C ILE A 86 -3.79 -13.86 3.51
N ASN A 87 -4.61 -14.91 3.50
CA ASN A 87 -5.75 -15.04 2.58
C ASN A 87 -6.76 -13.90 2.78
N ASN A 88 -7.04 -13.51 4.02
CA ASN A 88 -7.96 -12.40 4.31
C ASN A 88 -7.43 -11.07 3.78
N LEU A 89 -6.15 -10.76 3.99
CA LEU A 89 -5.56 -9.49 3.52
C LEU A 89 -5.49 -9.42 2.00
N VAL A 90 -5.08 -10.50 1.34
CA VAL A 90 -5.02 -10.56 -0.13
C VAL A 90 -6.43 -10.47 -0.74
N SER A 91 -7.41 -11.19 -0.16
CA SER A 91 -8.81 -11.19 -0.62
C SER A 91 -9.47 -9.81 -0.43
N LEU A 92 -9.20 -9.14 0.69
CA LEU A 92 -9.72 -7.80 0.95
C LEU A 92 -9.24 -6.80 -0.10
N ARG A 93 -7.98 -6.86 -0.48
CA ARG A 93 -7.41 -6.04 -1.57
C ARG A 93 -8.14 -6.29 -2.89
N ALA A 94 -8.30 -7.55 -3.27
CA ALA A 94 -8.99 -7.91 -4.50
C ALA A 94 -10.45 -7.43 -4.48
N MET A 95 -11.13 -7.56 -3.34
CA MET A 95 -12.51 -7.11 -3.17
C MET A 95 -12.65 -5.59 -3.32
N LEU A 96 -11.79 -4.79 -2.68
CA LEU A 96 -11.81 -3.32 -2.79
C LEU A 96 -11.60 -2.86 -4.22
N ARG A 97 -10.61 -3.44 -4.91
CA ARG A 97 -10.33 -3.17 -6.31
C ARG A 97 -11.51 -3.52 -7.22
N ASN A 98 -12.11 -4.69 -7.05
CA ASN A 98 -13.27 -5.12 -7.84
C ASN A 98 -14.49 -4.25 -7.56
N LYS A 99 -14.72 -3.86 -6.31
CA LYS A 99 -15.84 -3.00 -5.92
C LYS A 99 -15.76 -1.63 -6.59
N TYR A 100 -14.56 -1.04 -6.67
CA TYR A 100 -14.36 0.21 -7.40
C TYR A 100 -14.60 0.05 -8.90
N SER A 101 -14.12 -1.02 -9.51
CA SER A 101 -14.31 -1.29 -10.95
C SER A 101 -15.78 -1.43 -11.35
N THR A 102 -16.63 -1.94 -10.44
CA THR A 102 -18.06 -2.17 -10.69
C THR A 102 -18.97 -1.02 -10.26
N SER A 103 -18.47 -0.07 -9.47
CA SER A 103 -19.23 1.06 -8.95
C SER A 103 -18.49 2.38 -9.15
N PRO A 104 -18.54 2.95 -10.38
CA PRO A 104 -17.77 4.16 -10.71
C PRO A 104 -18.17 5.42 -9.92
N LEU A 105 -19.29 5.39 -9.19
CA LEU A 105 -19.74 6.47 -8.31
C LEU A 105 -19.07 6.46 -6.92
N MET A 106 -18.25 5.45 -6.62
CA MET A 106 -17.51 5.41 -5.34
C MET A 106 -16.31 6.36 -5.39
N PRO A 107 -16.04 7.11 -4.30
CA PRO A 107 -14.84 7.92 -4.20
C PRO A 107 -13.59 7.06 -4.42
N LEU A 108 -12.64 7.53 -5.22
CA LEU A 108 -11.39 6.81 -5.50
C LEU A 108 -10.62 6.50 -4.21
N THR A 109 -10.70 7.37 -3.21
CA THR A 109 -10.10 7.15 -1.89
C THR A 109 -10.63 5.92 -1.14
N SER A 110 -11.77 5.37 -1.54
CA SER A 110 -12.36 4.17 -0.92
C SER A 110 -11.55 2.88 -1.15
N VAL A 111 -10.61 2.89 -2.11
CA VAL A 111 -9.71 1.76 -2.37
C VAL A 111 -8.39 1.83 -1.59
N ALA A 112 -8.17 2.92 -0.85
CA ALA A 112 -6.99 3.07 -0.01
C ALA A 112 -7.13 2.23 1.28
N ASN A 113 -6.03 1.62 1.72
CA ASN A 113 -5.97 0.85 2.98
C ASN A 113 -5.11 1.52 4.05
N ASN A 114 -4.40 2.57 3.70
CA ASN A 114 -3.51 3.29 4.60
C ASN A 114 -3.49 4.78 4.28
N ASN A 115 -2.91 5.58 5.17
CA ASN A 115 -2.87 7.03 5.04
C ASN A 115 -2.09 7.50 3.81
N THR A 116 -1.01 6.81 3.43
CA THR A 116 -0.19 7.16 2.26
C THR A 116 -0.99 6.99 0.97
N ASP A 117 -1.70 5.87 0.83
CA ASP A 117 -2.58 5.64 -0.32
C ASP A 117 -3.75 6.62 -0.35
N THR A 118 -4.35 6.91 0.81
CA THR A 118 -5.42 7.90 0.93
C THR A 118 -4.96 9.29 0.48
N ASN A 119 -3.80 9.75 0.96
CA ASN A 119 -3.25 11.05 0.61
C ASN A 119 -2.86 11.12 -0.86
N PHE A 120 -2.28 10.04 -1.40
CA PHE A 120 -1.96 9.95 -2.82
C PHE A 120 -3.20 10.10 -3.71
N LEU A 121 -4.25 9.32 -3.43
CA LEU A 121 -5.49 9.36 -4.21
C LEU A 121 -6.23 10.69 -4.04
N LYS A 122 -6.25 11.25 -2.83
CA LYS A 122 -6.84 12.55 -2.56
C LYS A 122 -6.12 13.65 -3.34
N ASN A 123 -4.78 13.73 -3.25
CA ASN A 123 -4.00 14.72 -3.99
C ASN A 123 -4.26 14.64 -5.50
N MET A 124 -4.30 13.43 -6.05
CA MET A 124 -4.62 13.24 -7.47
C MET A 124 -6.04 13.72 -7.81
N THR A 125 -7.04 13.39 -6.98
CA THR A 125 -8.42 13.81 -7.19
C THR A 125 -8.54 15.33 -7.10
N ASP A 126 -7.93 15.96 -6.10
CA ASP A 126 -7.94 17.42 -5.91
C ASP A 126 -7.34 18.16 -7.14
N ILE A 127 -6.25 17.61 -7.72
CA ILE A 127 -5.65 18.18 -8.94
C ILE A 127 -6.60 18.03 -10.13
N ILE A 128 -7.22 16.88 -10.32
CA ILE A 128 -8.17 16.64 -11.42
C ILE A 128 -9.36 17.60 -11.29
N GLU A 129 -9.96 17.72 -10.10
CA GLU A 129 -11.10 18.59 -9.85
C GLU A 129 -10.78 20.07 -10.08
N ALA A 130 -9.60 20.52 -9.61
CA ALA A 130 -9.16 21.90 -9.78
C ALA A 130 -8.92 22.28 -11.25
N HIS A 131 -8.59 21.31 -12.11
CA HIS A 131 -8.24 21.53 -13.51
C HIS A 131 -9.19 20.82 -14.49
N PHE A 132 -10.38 20.44 -14.04
CA PHE A 132 -11.33 19.68 -14.83
C PHE A 132 -11.71 20.35 -16.16
N SER A 133 -11.73 21.68 -16.20
CA SER A 133 -12.04 22.46 -17.42
C SER A 133 -10.81 22.83 -18.25
N ASP A 134 -9.60 22.41 -17.83
CA ASP A 134 -8.36 22.71 -18.55
C ASP A 134 -8.12 21.67 -19.64
N SER A 135 -8.03 22.13 -20.88
CA SER A 135 -7.73 21.28 -22.04
C SER A 135 -6.33 20.62 -22.00
N ASN A 136 -5.43 21.12 -21.12
CA ASN A 136 -4.10 20.55 -20.91
C ASN A 136 -4.09 19.44 -19.86
N LEU A 137 -5.20 19.18 -19.15
CA LEU A 137 -5.27 18.10 -18.18
C LEU A 137 -4.96 16.76 -18.85
N SER A 138 -3.86 16.19 -18.46
CA SER A 138 -3.31 14.95 -19.03
C SER A 138 -2.57 14.15 -17.96
N VAL A 139 -2.16 12.93 -18.30
CA VAL A 139 -1.34 12.11 -17.40
C VAL A 139 0.00 12.80 -17.09
N ASP A 140 0.60 13.47 -18.08
CA ASP A 140 1.86 14.20 -17.88
C ASP A 140 1.65 15.42 -16.97
N PHE A 141 0.54 16.13 -17.12
CA PHE A 141 0.14 17.20 -16.21
C PHE A 141 0.01 16.71 -14.76
N LEU A 142 -0.65 15.57 -14.56
CA LEU A 142 -0.78 14.96 -13.22
C LEU A 142 0.59 14.60 -12.63
N THR A 143 1.46 13.96 -13.40
CA THR A 143 2.78 13.54 -12.90
C THR A 143 3.65 14.72 -12.50
N GLU A 144 3.59 15.82 -13.26
CA GLU A 144 4.29 17.06 -12.96
C GLU A 144 3.79 17.70 -11.65
N HIS A 145 2.46 17.84 -11.52
CA HIS A 145 1.85 18.47 -10.35
C HIS A 145 1.95 17.62 -9.08
N MET A 146 1.95 16.30 -9.20
CA MET A 146 2.17 15.38 -8.09
C MET A 146 3.66 15.18 -7.75
N GLY A 147 4.58 15.62 -8.61
CA GLY A 147 6.02 15.43 -8.42
C GLY A 147 6.48 13.97 -8.45
N ILE A 148 5.81 13.12 -9.22
CA ILE A 148 6.07 11.68 -9.29
C ILE A 148 6.40 11.22 -10.71
N ARG A 149 7.06 10.07 -10.83
CA ARG A 149 7.34 9.47 -12.14
C ARG A 149 6.06 8.91 -12.76
N ARG A 150 5.97 8.96 -14.08
CA ARG A 150 4.85 8.39 -14.84
C ARG A 150 4.65 6.89 -14.54
N SER A 151 5.72 6.11 -14.46
CA SER A 151 5.66 4.70 -14.09
C SER A 151 5.05 4.46 -12.69
N SER A 152 5.45 5.27 -11.70
CA SER A 152 4.91 5.22 -10.34
C SER A 152 3.40 5.51 -10.33
N LEU A 153 2.94 6.53 -11.07
CA LEU A 153 1.51 6.84 -11.19
C LEU A 153 0.74 5.66 -11.80
N TYR A 154 1.22 5.12 -12.94
CA TYR A 154 0.56 3.99 -13.61
C TYR A 154 0.49 2.77 -12.72
N ASN A 155 1.61 2.36 -12.12
CA ASN A 155 1.68 1.20 -11.25
C ASN A 155 0.76 1.36 -10.04
N LYS A 156 0.81 2.52 -9.39
CA LYS A 156 0.01 2.79 -8.20
C LYS A 156 -1.49 2.73 -8.48
N ILE A 157 -1.96 3.40 -9.52
CA ILE A 157 -3.39 3.40 -9.91
C ILE A 157 -3.82 2.01 -10.36
N LYS A 158 -2.99 1.31 -11.14
CA LYS A 158 -3.29 -0.07 -11.57
C LYS A 158 -3.48 -1.01 -10.39
N VAL A 159 -2.60 -0.91 -9.39
CA VAL A 159 -2.68 -1.78 -8.20
C VAL A 159 -3.87 -1.41 -7.31
N LEU A 160 -4.16 -0.13 -7.12
CA LEU A 160 -5.24 0.32 -6.23
C LEU A 160 -6.63 0.17 -6.85
N ALA A 161 -6.81 0.59 -8.10
CA ALA A 161 -8.11 0.74 -8.73
C ALA A 161 -8.32 -0.12 -9.99
N ASP A 162 -7.30 -0.84 -10.44
CA ASP A 162 -7.29 -1.61 -11.70
C ASP A 162 -7.65 -0.77 -12.95
N LYS A 163 -7.31 0.51 -12.92
CA LYS A 163 -7.54 1.50 -13.98
C LYS A 163 -6.23 2.04 -14.52
N ALA A 164 -6.26 2.60 -15.73
CA ALA A 164 -5.19 3.47 -16.19
C ALA A 164 -5.45 4.91 -15.73
N PRO A 165 -4.40 5.72 -15.40
CA PRO A 165 -4.60 7.11 -15.00
C PRO A 165 -5.41 7.95 -16.00
N GLY A 166 -5.26 7.70 -17.30
CA GLY A 166 -6.01 8.37 -18.35
C GLY A 166 -7.52 8.10 -18.30
N GLU A 167 -7.95 6.95 -17.79
CA GLU A 167 -9.36 6.62 -17.62
C GLU A 167 -10.01 7.44 -16.49
N LEU A 168 -9.22 7.90 -15.51
CA LEU A 168 -9.68 8.70 -14.38
C LEU A 168 -9.82 10.20 -14.74
N ILE A 169 -9.13 10.66 -15.79
CA ILE A 169 -9.21 12.05 -16.28
C ILE A 169 -10.43 12.23 -17.20
N GLN A 170 -10.93 11.17 -17.82
CA GLN A 170 -12.00 11.21 -18.80
C GLN A 170 -13.42 11.08 -18.19
N ILE A 171 -13.51 10.98 -16.87
CA ILE A 171 -14.80 10.92 -16.17
C ILE A 171 -15.31 12.33 -15.90
#